data_baa158ec01e21d85ce3ecfe8fc6d67b1
#
_entry.id   baa158ec01e21d85ce3ecfe8fc6d67b1
#
_cell.length_a   1.000
_cell.length_b   1.000
_cell.length_c   1.000
_cell.angle_alpha   90.00
_cell.angle_beta   90.00
_cell.angle_gamma   90.00
#
_symmetry.space_group_name_H-M   'P 1'
#
loop_
_entity.id
_entity.type
_entity.pdbx_description
1 polymer ?
#
loop_
_entity_poly.entity_id
_entity_poly.type
_entity_poly.pdbx_seq_one_letter_code
_entity_poly.pdbx_strand_id
1 'polypeptide(L)'
;MKEIRINETCERRSRNNMRILLSNDDGVHAAGIRALAMALKKEHQLTIAAPDSERSGASHSFTSSKFALTAKKIVLDGLEDVETYAISGTPSDCTKLGMNLMEKRPDMVITGINHGSNLGTDTLYSGTVGAAMEAVIYGIRAIAVSNEAWEPKDFDGCICGLERAMRLMQEHKELMLLNVNAPDGPRENRKGIKLTPLGFHKYPTEYDRTEADGETLYYSKKGILYSSAQDDDVDDRWVQKDYITITPLQLSFTDEHMLTKLKEGWHE
;
A
#
# COMPACT_ATOMS: atom_id res chain seq x y z
N MET A 1 -12.63 3.80 -23.63
CA MET A 1 -12.78 3.13 -22.31
C MET A 1 -14.11 3.57 -21.69
N LYS A 2 -14.94 2.64 -21.17
CA LYS A 2 -16.20 3.02 -20.50
C LYS A 2 -15.85 3.60 -19.12
N GLU A 3 -16.22 4.85 -18.87
CA GLU A 3 -16.20 5.43 -17.54
C GLU A 3 -17.21 4.71 -16.67
N ILE A 4 -16.73 4.14 -15.56
CA ILE A 4 -17.60 3.49 -14.58
C ILE A 4 -17.91 4.56 -13.52
N ARG A 5 -19.18 4.97 -13.43
CA ARG A 5 -19.63 5.94 -12.43
C ARG A 5 -19.59 5.34 -11.03
N ILE A 6 -19.11 6.09 -10.05
CA ILE A 6 -18.88 5.64 -8.67
C ILE A 6 -20.11 5.00 -8.02
N ASN A 7 -21.30 5.57 -8.25
CA ASN A 7 -22.55 5.09 -7.63
C ASN A 7 -22.98 3.69 -8.06
N GLU A 8 -22.59 3.22 -9.27
CA GLU A 8 -22.91 1.88 -9.75
C GLU A 8 -21.93 0.81 -9.23
N THR A 9 -20.75 1.22 -8.75
CA THR A 9 -19.67 0.33 -8.33
C THR A 9 -19.68 -0.02 -6.86
N CYS A 10 -20.23 0.81 -5.99
CA CYS A 10 -20.22 0.61 -4.54
C CYS A 10 -21.43 -0.19 -3.99
N GLU A 11 -22.47 -0.48 -4.79
CA GLU A 11 -23.73 -1.07 -4.27
C GLU A 11 -23.77 -2.60 -4.14
N ARG A 12 -22.79 -3.35 -4.63
CA ARG A 12 -22.80 -4.83 -4.49
C ARG A 12 -21.74 -5.29 -3.51
N ARG A 13 -22.12 -5.43 -2.24
CA ARG A 13 -21.28 -6.06 -1.20
C ARG A 13 -20.99 -7.52 -1.53
N SER A 14 -19.72 -7.91 -1.50
CA SER A 14 -19.31 -9.32 -1.58
C SER A 14 -19.71 -10.03 -0.28
N ARG A 15 -20.49 -11.12 -0.38
CA ARG A 15 -20.92 -11.92 0.78
C ARG A 15 -19.90 -12.97 1.23
N ASN A 16 -18.66 -12.88 0.84
CA ASN A 16 -17.66 -13.87 1.23
C ASN A 16 -16.95 -13.41 2.52
N ASN A 17 -17.26 -14.06 3.63
CA ASN A 17 -16.53 -13.90 4.90
C ASN A 17 -15.09 -14.41 4.72
N MET A 18 -14.14 -13.49 4.52
CA MET A 18 -12.71 -13.79 4.37
C MET A 18 -11.98 -13.54 5.69
N ARG A 19 -10.87 -14.24 5.88
CA ARG A 19 -9.86 -13.90 6.89
C ARG A 19 -8.89 -12.91 6.28
N ILE A 20 -8.84 -11.71 6.81
CA ILE A 20 -8.02 -10.63 6.28
C ILE A 20 -7.00 -10.20 7.33
N LEU A 21 -5.74 -10.19 6.95
CA LEU A 21 -4.68 -9.56 7.73
C LEU A 21 -4.55 -8.10 7.29
N LEU A 22 -4.60 -7.18 8.25
CA LEU A 22 -4.36 -5.75 8.05
C LEU A 22 -2.97 -5.38 8.58
N SER A 23 -2.24 -4.58 7.82
CA SER A 23 -0.97 -3.98 8.23
C SER A 23 -0.84 -2.55 7.67
N ASN A 24 0.19 -1.80 8.07
CA ASN A 24 0.52 -0.48 7.53
C ASN A 24 1.98 -0.13 7.84
N ASP A 25 2.42 1.08 7.52
CA ASP A 25 3.70 1.67 7.94
C ASP A 25 3.53 2.92 8.83
N ASP A 26 2.32 3.47 8.94
CA ASP A 26 2.02 4.58 9.85
C ASP A 26 1.94 4.16 11.34
N GLY A 27 1.89 2.86 11.61
CA GLY A 27 1.80 2.29 12.95
C GLY A 27 0.38 1.85 13.35
N VAL A 28 0.32 0.97 14.35
CA VAL A 28 -0.91 0.28 14.78
C VAL A 28 -2.01 1.21 15.29
N HIS A 29 -1.67 2.42 15.76
CA HIS A 29 -2.61 3.42 16.23
C HIS A 29 -3.05 4.43 15.18
N ALA A 30 -2.56 4.34 13.95
CA ALA A 30 -2.86 5.30 12.88
C ALA A 30 -4.35 5.29 12.49
N ALA A 31 -4.85 6.46 12.09
CA ALA A 31 -6.25 6.62 11.70
C ALA A 31 -6.62 5.77 10.48
N GLY A 32 -5.69 5.59 9.53
CA GLY A 32 -5.90 4.84 8.30
C GLY A 32 -6.20 3.37 8.53
N ILE A 33 -5.41 2.67 9.36
CA ILE A 33 -5.66 1.23 9.65
C ILE A 33 -6.93 1.04 10.47
N ARG A 34 -7.26 2.00 11.34
CA ARG A 34 -8.52 2.02 12.08
C ARG A 34 -9.71 2.16 11.15
N ALA A 35 -9.67 3.11 10.20
CA ALA A 35 -10.72 3.30 9.20
C ALA A 35 -10.93 2.04 8.35
N LEU A 36 -9.83 1.42 7.93
CA LEU A 36 -9.82 0.17 7.18
C LEU A 36 -10.51 -0.97 7.96
N ALA A 37 -10.12 -1.16 9.24
CA ALA A 37 -10.71 -2.19 10.09
C ALA A 37 -12.20 -1.95 10.35
N MET A 38 -12.61 -0.71 10.63
CA MET A 38 -14.01 -0.35 10.84
C MET A 38 -14.89 -0.60 9.61
N ALA A 39 -14.35 -0.40 8.40
CA ALA A 39 -15.06 -0.65 7.16
C ALA A 39 -15.27 -2.14 6.89
N LEU A 40 -14.31 -3.00 7.29
CA LEU A 40 -14.28 -4.40 6.90
C LEU A 40 -14.79 -5.38 7.99
N LYS A 41 -14.73 -5.03 9.28
CA LYS A 41 -15.01 -5.95 10.40
C LYS A 41 -16.43 -6.54 10.44
N LYS A 42 -17.40 -5.88 9.80
CA LYS A 42 -18.78 -6.40 9.76
C LYS A 42 -18.98 -7.57 8.78
N GLU A 43 -18.09 -7.72 7.81
CA GLU A 43 -18.23 -8.68 6.71
C GLU A 43 -17.09 -9.71 6.68
N HIS A 44 -15.98 -9.45 7.40
CA HIS A 44 -14.77 -10.26 7.37
C HIS A 44 -14.22 -10.53 8.77
N GLN A 45 -13.47 -11.61 8.92
CA GLN A 45 -12.64 -11.87 10.11
C GLN A 45 -11.31 -11.13 9.94
N LEU A 46 -11.04 -10.24 10.89
CA LEU A 46 -9.84 -9.39 10.82
C LEU A 46 -8.81 -9.78 11.87
N THR A 47 -7.55 -9.70 11.48
CA THR A 47 -6.41 -9.60 12.39
C THR A 47 -5.60 -8.37 11.98
N ILE A 48 -5.17 -7.57 12.93
CA ILE A 48 -4.27 -6.45 12.72
C ILE A 48 -2.88 -6.83 13.23
N ALA A 49 -1.87 -6.68 12.38
CA ALA A 49 -0.46 -6.80 12.76
C ALA A 49 0.31 -5.66 12.10
N ALA A 50 0.66 -4.65 12.88
CA ALA A 50 1.24 -3.41 12.38
C ALA A 50 2.40 -2.94 13.27
N PRO A 51 3.30 -2.08 12.77
CA PRO A 51 4.40 -1.54 13.55
C PRO A 51 3.91 -0.81 14.80
N ASP A 52 4.65 -0.92 15.89
CA ASP A 52 4.40 -0.21 17.15
C ASP A 52 4.61 1.32 17.04
N SER A 53 5.28 1.76 16.00
CA SER A 53 5.55 3.16 15.66
C SER A 53 5.64 3.35 14.16
N GLU A 54 5.56 4.59 13.69
CA GLU A 54 5.69 4.95 12.28
C GLU A 54 7.01 4.45 11.66
N ARG A 55 6.93 3.91 10.43
CA ARG A 55 8.04 3.34 9.63
C ARG A 55 8.01 3.85 8.18
N SER A 56 7.61 5.09 7.97
CA SER A 56 7.54 5.73 6.65
C SER A 56 8.86 5.61 5.89
N GLY A 57 8.81 5.32 4.60
CA GLY A 57 9.99 5.16 3.76
C GLY A 57 10.81 3.89 4.01
N ALA A 58 10.22 2.90 4.70
CA ALA A 58 10.90 1.63 5.00
C ALA A 58 11.11 0.75 3.76
N SER A 59 10.49 1.04 2.63
CA SER A 59 10.55 0.19 1.43
C SER A 59 10.12 -1.26 1.77
N HIS A 60 10.57 -2.24 1.02
CA HIS A 60 10.39 -3.68 1.32
C HIS A 60 11.54 -4.22 2.20
N SER A 61 11.87 -3.49 3.29
CA SER A 61 12.91 -3.92 4.22
C SER A 61 12.39 -4.93 5.24
N PHE A 62 13.29 -5.76 5.77
CA PHE A 62 13.01 -6.69 6.86
C PHE A 62 14.08 -6.62 7.95
N THR A 63 13.72 -7.00 9.17
CA THR A 63 14.66 -7.08 10.29
C THR A 63 15.54 -8.32 10.15
N SER A 64 16.85 -8.11 10.25
CA SER A 64 17.80 -9.23 10.22
C SER A 64 17.51 -10.28 11.31
N SER A 65 17.67 -11.56 10.97
CA SER A 65 17.48 -12.69 11.89
C SER A 65 18.33 -12.64 13.16
N LYS A 66 19.30 -11.72 13.25
CA LYS A 66 20.08 -11.47 14.45
C LYS A 66 19.32 -10.74 15.55
N PHE A 67 18.19 -10.11 15.21
CA PHE A 67 17.38 -9.32 16.13
C PHE A 67 16.03 -9.99 16.34
N ALA A 68 15.61 -10.09 17.59
CA ALA A 68 14.28 -10.58 17.92
C ALA A 68 13.23 -9.50 17.65
N LEU A 69 12.09 -9.91 17.10
CA LEU A 69 10.89 -9.09 17.03
C LEU A 69 10.03 -9.31 18.27
N THR A 70 9.38 -8.26 18.72
CA THR A 70 8.32 -8.35 19.73
C THR A 70 6.97 -8.18 19.09
N ALA A 71 5.97 -8.97 19.53
CA ALA A 71 4.58 -8.80 19.17
C ALA A 71 3.77 -8.66 20.46
N LYS A 72 3.23 -7.47 20.71
CA LYS A 72 2.40 -7.19 21.86
C LYS A 72 0.93 -7.20 21.46
N LYS A 73 0.13 -8.09 22.05
CA LYS A 73 -1.32 -8.06 21.88
C LYS A 73 -1.89 -6.82 22.58
N ILE A 74 -2.66 -6.03 21.85
CA ILE A 74 -3.31 -4.81 22.31
C ILE A 74 -4.78 -4.80 21.93
N VAL A 75 -5.53 -3.88 22.54
CA VAL A 75 -6.92 -3.62 22.18
C VAL A 75 -7.02 -2.20 21.66
N LEU A 76 -7.65 -2.03 20.50
CA LEU A 76 -7.97 -0.72 19.94
C LEU A 76 -9.43 -0.39 20.23
N ASP A 77 -9.69 0.83 20.66
CA ASP A 77 -11.03 1.33 20.97
C ASP A 77 -11.97 1.19 19.77
N GLY A 78 -13.15 0.57 19.97
CA GLY A 78 -14.13 0.22 18.92
C GLY A 78 -13.75 -0.96 18.02
N LEU A 79 -12.62 -1.63 18.30
CA LEU A 79 -12.13 -2.82 17.61
C LEU A 79 -11.78 -3.94 18.62
N GLU A 80 -12.50 -4.01 19.74
CA GLU A 80 -12.27 -5.00 20.82
C GLU A 80 -12.46 -6.44 20.35
N ASP A 81 -13.23 -6.61 19.28
CA ASP A 81 -13.49 -7.87 18.59
C ASP A 81 -12.45 -8.25 17.53
N VAL A 82 -11.45 -7.38 17.30
CA VAL A 82 -10.39 -7.59 16.31
C VAL A 82 -9.08 -7.92 17.00
N GLU A 83 -8.52 -9.09 16.71
CA GLU A 83 -7.22 -9.47 17.25
C GLU A 83 -6.12 -8.56 16.71
N THR A 84 -5.41 -7.84 17.60
CA THR A 84 -4.48 -6.78 17.22
C THR A 84 -3.12 -6.97 17.89
N TYR A 85 -2.06 -6.85 17.09
CA TYR A 85 -0.66 -6.95 17.51
C TYR A 85 0.12 -5.69 17.11
N ALA A 86 0.76 -5.05 18.10
CA ALA A 86 1.80 -4.05 17.89
C ALA A 86 3.16 -4.74 17.80
N ILE A 87 3.88 -4.57 16.70
CA ILE A 87 5.11 -5.31 16.38
C ILE A 87 6.28 -4.34 16.25
N SER A 88 7.45 -4.69 16.84
CA SER A 88 8.66 -3.85 16.81
C SER A 88 9.41 -3.88 15.47
N GLY A 89 8.87 -4.52 14.44
CA GLY A 89 9.51 -4.72 13.14
C GLY A 89 9.14 -3.69 12.07
N THR A 90 9.62 -3.95 10.86
CA THR A 90 9.23 -3.24 9.65
C THR A 90 7.80 -3.62 9.24
N PRO A 91 7.13 -2.89 8.32
CA PRO A 91 5.83 -3.29 7.78
C PRO A 91 5.82 -4.68 7.17
N SER A 92 6.89 -5.08 6.47
CA SER A 92 7.05 -6.44 5.92
C SER A 92 7.18 -7.49 7.01
N ASP A 93 7.93 -7.20 8.09
CA ASP A 93 8.00 -8.08 9.26
C ASP A 93 6.63 -8.25 9.91
N CYS A 94 5.85 -7.16 10.01
CA CYS A 94 4.50 -7.18 10.57
C CYS A 94 3.56 -8.06 9.75
N THR A 95 3.62 -7.97 8.42
CA THR A 95 2.85 -8.84 7.53
C THR A 95 3.24 -10.30 7.72
N LYS A 96 4.53 -10.60 7.69
CA LYS A 96 5.05 -11.96 7.82
C LYS A 96 4.74 -12.58 9.18
N LEU A 97 5.01 -11.85 10.25
CA LEU A 97 4.72 -12.33 11.60
C LEU A 97 3.22 -12.41 11.85
N GLY A 98 2.44 -11.43 11.35
CA GLY A 98 0.99 -11.43 11.42
C GLY A 98 0.36 -12.68 10.79
N MET A 99 0.84 -13.08 9.60
CA MET A 99 0.39 -14.34 8.97
C MET A 99 0.70 -15.57 9.83
N ASN A 100 1.80 -15.56 10.58
CA ASN A 100 2.20 -16.66 11.49
C ASN A 100 1.39 -16.67 12.79
N LEU A 101 0.98 -15.50 13.29
CA LEU A 101 0.18 -15.36 14.52
C LEU A 101 -1.27 -15.76 14.31
N MET A 102 -1.79 -15.72 13.10
CA MET A 102 -3.16 -16.17 12.80
C MET A 102 -3.29 -17.69 12.92
N GLU A 103 -4.37 -18.16 13.54
CA GLU A 103 -4.68 -19.61 13.63
C GLU A 103 -4.78 -20.27 12.24
N LYS A 104 -5.34 -19.55 11.28
CA LYS A 104 -5.46 -20.00 9.89
C LYS A 104 -4.91 -18.92 8.96
N ARG A 105 -4.27 -19.37 7.90
CA ARG A 105 -3.71 -18.49 6.86
C ARG A 105 -4.75 -17.48 6.36
N PRO A 106 -4.41 -16.20 6.19
CA PRO A 106 -5.35 -15.22 5.65
C PRO A 106 -5.68 -15.53 4.18
N ASP A 107 -6.90 -15.18 3.78
CA ASP A 107 -7.35 -15.27 2.40
C ASP A 107 -6.87 -14.06 1.59
N MET A 108 -6.57 -12.96 2.28
CA MET A 108 -6.07 -11.69 1.69
C MET A 108 -5.29 -10.89 2.74
N VAL A 109 -4.31 -10.13 2.29
CA VAL A 109 -3.64 -9.09 3.08
C VAL A 109 -4.02 -7.73 2.50
N ILE A 110 -4.37 -6.78 3.37
CA ILE A 110 -4.63 -5.40 2.98
C ILE A 110 -3.73 -4.49 3.82
N THR A 111 -2.97 -3.64 3.16
CA THR A 111 -2.04 -2.73 3.82
C THR A 111 -2.47 -1.28 3.64
N GLY A 112 -2.35 -0.49 4.69
CA GLY A 112 -2.76 0.91 4.73
C GLY A 112 -3.85 1.17 5.78
N ILE A 113 -4.69 2.17 5.63
CA ILE A 113 -4.65 3.22 4.58
C ILE A 113 -3.50 4.16 4.91
N ASN A 114 -2.54 4.25 3.98
CA ASN A 114 -1.36 5.09 4.14
C ASN A 114 -1.70 6.58 4.14
N HIS A 115 -1.01 7.34 4.95
CA HIS A 115 -1.02 8.80 4.93
C HIS A 115 0.01 9.28 3.89
N GLY A 116 -0.45 9.84 2.80
CA GLY A 116 0.32 10.14 1.61
C GLY A 116 0.17 9.07 0.52
N SER A 117 0.18 9.50 -0.72
CA SER A 117 0.06 8.60 -1.87
C SER A 117 1.32 7.75 -2.10
N ASN A 118 1.10 6.57 -2.69
CA ASN A 118 2.16 5.69 -3.18
C ASN A 118 2.00 5.54 -4.70
N LEU A 119 2.40 6.57 -5.45
CA LEU A 119 2.23 6.72 -6.89
C LEU A 119 3.57 6.58 -7.63
N GLY A 120 3.53 6.09 -8.85
CA GLY A 120 4.72 5.98 -9.69
C GLY A 120 5.88 5.27 -9.00
N THR A 121 7.09 5.84 -9.10
CA THR A 121 8.30 5.27 -8.47
C THR A 121 8.29 5.32 -6.94
N ASP A 122 7.37 6.06 -6.30
CA ASP A 122 7.25 6.09 -4.83
C ASP A 122 6.87 4.72 -4.26
N THR A 123 6.22 3.86 -5.05
CA THR A 123 5.96 2.46 -4.71
C THR A 123 7.21 1.70 -4.27
N LEU A 124 8.40 2.06 -4.80
CA LEU A 124 9.68 1.43 -4.45
C LEU A 124 10.16 1.81 -3.03
N TYR A 125 9.75 2.96 -2.53
CA TYR A 125 10.13 3.46 -1.20
C TYR A 125 9.07 3.18 -0.13
N SER A 126 7.87 2.76 -0.55
CA SER A 126 6.70 2.57 0.32
C SER A 126 6.83 1.35 1.21
N GLY A 127 6.68 1.54 2.52
CA GLY A 127 6.51 0.45 3.48
C GLY A 127 5.15 -0.24 3.33
N THR A 128 4.10 0.52 3.03
CA THR A 128 2.75 -0.01 2.77
C THR A 128 2.73 -0.95 1.55
N VAL A 129 3.34 -0.55 0.42
CA VAL A 129 3.44 -1.41 -0.77
C VAL A 129 4.36 -2.61 -0.49
N GLY A 130 5.50 -2.40 0.20
CA GLY A 130 6.42 -3.47 0.59
C GLY A 130 5.75 -4.54 1.46
N ALA A 131 4.92 -4.13 2.43
CA ALA A 131 4.15 -5.05 3.27
C ALA A 131 3.14 -5.89 2.46
N ALA A 132 2.50 -5.29 1.44
CA ALA A 132 1.63 -6.02 0.52
C ALA A 132 2.44 -6.99 -0.37
N MET A 133 3.60 -6.57 -0.88
CA MET A 133 4.53 -7.43 -1.64
C MET A 133 4.97 -8.65 -0.83
N GLU A 134 5.22 -8.48 0.48
CA GLU A 134 5.60 -9.60 1.36
C GLU A 134 4.53 -10.68 1.38
N ALA A 135 3.25 -10.34 1.45
CA ALA A 135 2.16 -11.32 1.38
C ALA A 135 2.18 -12.11 0.07
N VAL A 136 2.44 -11.42 -1.05
CA VAL A 136 2.46 -12.04 -2.38
C VAL A 136 3.63 -13.02 -2.54
N ILE A 137 4.79 -12.75 -1.93
CA ILE A 137 5.92 -13.71 -1.86
C ILE A 137 5.46 -15.05 -1.28
N TYR A 138 4.55 -15.02 -0.30
CA TYR A 138 3.97 -16.22 0.29
C TYR A 138 2.71 -16.71 -0.42
N GLY A 139 2.40 -16.23 -1.61
CA GLY A 139 1.27 -16.66 -2.42
C GLY A 139 -0.10 -16.23 -1.87
N ILE A 140 -0.16 -15.14 -1.09
CA ILE A 140 -1.39 -14.53 -0.61
C ILE A 140 -1.64 -13.25 -1.41
N ARG A 141 -2.85 -13.10 -1.91
CA ARG A 141 -3.24 -11.87 -2.64
C ARG A 141 -3.26 -10.68 -1.71
N ALA A 142 -2.79 -9.54 -2.21
CA ALA A 142 -2.69 -8.34 -1.39
C ALA A 142 -3.13 -7.07 -2.11
N ILE A 143 -3.62 -6.10 -1.32
CA ILE A 143 -3.98 -4.76 -1.79
C ILE A 143 -3.29 -3.74 -0.89
N ALA A 144 -2.51 -2.85 -1.48
CA ALA A 144 -2.01 -1.65 -0.82
C ALA A 144 -2.97 -0.49 -1.07
N VAL A 145 -3.31 0.28 -0.03
CA VAL A 145 -4.26 1.39 -0.11
C VAL A 145 -3.65 2.65 0.48
N SER A 146 -3.74 3.75 -0.24
CA SER A 146 -3.15 5.04 0.15
C SER A 146 -4.11 6.19 -0.09
N ASN A 147 -4.13 7.15 0.83
CA ASN A 147 -4.76 8.45 0.66
C ASN A 147 -3.71 9.46 0.17
N GLU A 148 -4.09 10.39 -0.71
CA GLU A 148 -3.17 11.40 -1.24
C GLU A 148 -2.63 12.33 -0.16
N ALA A 149 -3.45 12.65 0.85
CA ALA A 149 -3.09 13.60 1.90
C ALA A 149 -2.15 13.00 2.96
N TRP A 150 -1.19 13.79 3.43
CA TRP A 150 -0.35 13.47 4.59
C TRP A 150 -1.14 13.53 5.92
N GLU A 151 -2.17 14.36 5.98
CA GLU A 151 -3.12 14.46 7.08
C GLU A 151 -4.54 14.24 6.55
N PRO A 152 -4.92 12.97 6.27
CA PRO A 152 -6.21 12.65 5.68
C PRO A 152 -7.37 13.09 6.61
N LYS A 153 -8.37 13.70 6.00
CA LYS A 153 -9.61 14.09 6.67
C LYS A 153 -10.72 13.08 6.48
N ASP A 154 -10.63 12.29 5.41
CA ASP A 154 -11.64 11.32 5.05
C ASP A 154 -11.00 10.14 4.29
N PHE A 155 -11.44 8.94 4.60
CA PHE A 155 -10.95 7.69 3.97
C PHE A 155 -11.98 7.05 3.05
N ASP A 156 -13.16 7.66 2.84
CA ASP A 156 -14.26 7.05 2.11
C ASP A 156 -13.92 6.77 0.64
N GLY A 157 -13.15 7.67 -0.01
CA GLY A 157 -12.59 7.43 -1.34
C GLY A 157 -11.66 6.20 -1.40
N CYS A 158 -10.81 6.02 -0.38
CA CYS A 158 -9.93 4.86 -0.26
C CYS A 158 -10.71 3.56 -0.09
N ILE A 159 -11.74 3.56 0.76
CA ILE A 159 -12.62 2.40 0.97
C ILE A 159 -13.37 2.04 -0.31
N CYS A 160 -13.88 3.03 -1.04
CA CYS A 160 -14.52 2.80 -2.34
C CYS A 160 -13.55 2.14 -3.35
N GLY A 161 -12.32 2.62 -3.43
CA GLY A 161 -11.26 2.04 -4.26
C GLY A 161 -10.92 0.60 -3.86
N LEU A 162 -10.79 0.34 -2.55
CA LEU A 162 -10.56 -0.98 -2.00
C LEU A 162 -11.69 -1.96 -2.35
N GLU A 163 -12.94 -1.58 -2.17
CA GLU A 163 -14.10 -2.40 -2.52
C GLU A 163 -14.07 -2.80 -4.00
N ARG A 164 -13.68 -1.90 -4.88
CA ARG A 164 -13.52 -2.20 -6.32
C ARG A 164 -12.33 -3.11 -6.58
N ALA A 165 -11.19 -2.89 -5.93
CA ALA A 165 -10.01 -3.73 -6.05
C ALA A 165 -10.28 -5.17 -5.56
N MET A 166 -10.99 -5.35 -4.45
CA MET A 166 -11.40 -6.66 -3.96
C MET A 166 -12.29 -7.40 -4.97
N ARG A 167 -13.22 -6.70 -5.63
CA ARG A 167 -14.05 -7.28 -6.71
C ARG A 167 -13.21 -7.68 -7.92
N LEU A 168 -12.27 -6.85 -8.36
CA LEU A 168 -11.35 -7.19 -9.46
C LEU A 168 -10.58 -8.48 -9.15
N MET A 169 -10.08 -8.63 -7.93
CA MET A 169 -9.41 -9.87 -7.51
C MET A 169 -10.34 -11.08 -7.44
N GLN A 170 -11.65 -10.89 -7.25
CA GLN A 170 -12.61 -12.00 -7.31
C GLN A 170 -12.92 -12.40 -8.76
N GLU A 171 -12.99 -11.42 -9.66
CA GLU A 171 -13.24 -11.60 -11.10
C GLU A 171 -12.01 -12.21 -11.81
N HIS A 172 -10.80 -11.81 -11.38
CA HIS A 172 -9.49 -12.17 -11.96
C HIS A 172 -8.63 -12.90 -10.92
N LYS A 173 -8.62 -14.22 -10.97
CA LYS A 173 -7.92 -15.06 -9.97
C LYS A 173 -6.39 -14.98 -10.07
N GLU A 174 -5.88 -14.59 -11.21
CA GLU A 174 -4.46 -14.35 -11.51
C GLU A 174 -3.91 -13.06 -10.88
N LEU A 175 -4.77 -12.10 -10.51
CA LEU A 175 -4.33 -10.87 -9.84
C LEU A 175 -3.84 -11.19 -8.43
N MET A 176 -2.57 -10.84 -8.17
CA MET A 176 -1.94 -11.07 -6.87
C MET A 176 -1.74 -9.79 -6.07
N LEU A 177 -1.48 -8.66 -6.71
CA LEU A 177 -1.16 -7.40 -6.06
C LEU A 177 -1.81 -6.23 -6.77
N LEU A 178 -2.55 -5.41 -6.01
CA LEU A 178 -3.11 -4.15 -6.48
C LEU A 178 -2.65 -3.00 -5.58
N ASN A 179 -2.30 -1.88 -6.21
CA ASN A 179 -2.03 -0.61 -5.54
C ASN A 179 -3.19 0.35 -5.79
N VAL A 180 -3.80 0.84 -4.73
CA VAL A 180 -4.96 1.74 -4.76
C VAL A 180 -4.56 3.08 -4.18
N ASN A 181 -4.75 4.16 -4.93
CA ASN A 181 -4.56 5.52 -4.44
C ASN A 181 -5.86 6.32 -4.64
N ALA A 182 -6.25 7.07 -3.62
CA ALA A 182 -7.43 7.93 -3.67
C ALA A 182 -7.08 9.35 -3.23
N PRO A 183 -7.64 10.37 -3.91
CA PRO A 183 -7.61 11.74 -3.40
C PRO A 183 -8.35 11.82 -2.06
N ASP A 184 -7.94 12.74 -1.18
CA ASP A 184 -8.60 12.96 0.12
C ASP A 184 -10.03 13.48 -0.04
N GLY A 185 -10.88 13.10 0.90
CA GLY A 185 -12.27 13.55 0.95
C GLY A 185 -13.29 12.50 0.54
N PRO A 186 -14.60 12.85 0.63
CA PRO A 186 -15.70 11.93 0.47
C PRO A 186 -15.80 11.36 -0.96
N ARG A 187 -16.32 10.15 -1.07
CA ARG A 187 -16.42 9.41 -2.37
C ARG A 187 -17.24 10.12 -3.42
N GLU A 188 -18.25 10.88 -3.04
CA GLU A 188 -19.11 11.62 -3.97
C GLU A 188 -18.39 12.72 -4.73
N ASN A 189 -17.25 13.19 -4.22
CA ASN A 189 -16.40 14.17 -4.90
C ASN A 189 -15.44 13.52 -5.91
N ARG A 190 -15.37 12.19 -5.96
CA ARG A 190 -14.51 11.46 -6.90
C ARG A 190 -15.19 11.37 -8.28
N LYS A 191 -14.44 11.63 -9.32
CA LYS A 191 -14.95 11.58 -10.71
C LYS A 191 -15.09 10.15 -11.23
N GLY A 192 -14.41 9.19 -10.64
CA GLY A 192 -14.47 7.79 -11.05
C GLY A 192 -13.28 6.99 -10.54
N ILE A 193 -13.15 5.76 -11.06
CA ILE A 193 -12.04 4.86 -10.81
C ILE A 193 -11.34 4.56 -12.13
N LYS A 194 -10.02 4.64 -12.17
CA LYS A 194 -9.18 4.33 -13.33
C LYS A 194 -8.25 3.16 -13.05
N LEU A 195 -8.11 2.28 -14.03
CA LEU A 195 -7.00 1.33 -14.09
C LEU A 195 -5.85 2.02 -14.80
N THR A 196 -4.71 2.15 -14.16
CA THR A 196 -3.59 2.95 -14.64
C THR A 196 -2.28 2.17 -14.54
N PRO A 197 -1.29 2.45 -15.40
CA PRO A 197 0.09 2.12 -15.11
C PRO A 197 0.66 3.05 -14.03
N LEU A 198 1.82 2.69 -13.47
CA LEU A 198 2.60 3.59 -12.61
C LEU A 198 3.19 4.72 -13.44
N GLY A 199 3.16 5.93 -12.90
CA GLY A 199 3.91 7.06 -13.40
C GLY A 199 5.41 6.95 -13.05
N PHE A 200 6.15 8.00 -13.37
CA PHE A 200 7.56 8.11 -13.02
C PHE A 200 7.81 9.39 -12.23
N HIS A 201 8.18 9.25 -10.97
CA HIS A 201 8.57 10.35 -10.09
C HIS A 201 10.08 10.39 -9.94
N LYS A 202 10.62 11.58 -9.92
CA LYS A 202 12.05 11.82 -9.65
C LYS A 202 12.19 12.87 -8.57
N TYR A 203 12.87 12.50 -7.51
CA TYR A 203 13.25 13.44 -6.46
C TYR A 203 14.51 14.21 -6.86
N PRO A 204 14.62 15.49 -6.50
CA PRO A 204 15.84 16.24 -6.69
C PRO A 204 17.02 15.58 -5.99
N THR A 205 18.18 15.59 -6.63
CA THR A 205 19.43 15.07 -6.06
C THR A 205 20.22 16.14 -5.29
N GLU A 206 19.66 17.34 -5.20
CA GLU A 206 20.31 18.47 -4.55
C GLU A 206 20.02 18.49 -3.06
N TYR A 207 21.04 18.89 -2.30
CA TYR A 207 20.97 19.06 -0.86
C TYR A 207 21.54 20.42 -0.49
N ASP A 208 20.89 21.12 0.44
CA ASP A 208 21.43 22.29 1.09
C ASP A 208 22.14 21.89 2.37
N ARG A 209 23.40 22.35 2.53
CA ARG A 209 24.09 22.22 3.80
C ARG A 209 23.48 23.20 4.78
N THR A 210 22.94 22.70 5.90
CA THR A 210 22.25 23.52 6.90
C THR A 210 23.16 23.90 8.06
N GLU A 211 23.94 22.97 8.57
CA GLU A 211 24.77 23.17 9.76
C GLU A 211 26.07 22.37 9.67
N ALA A 212 27.01 22.69 10.58
CA ALA A 212 28.19 21.88 10.87
C ALA A 212 28.48 21.91 12.38
N ASP A 213 28.78 20.76 12.95
CA ASP A 213 29.24 20.61 14.33
C ASP A 213 30.51 19.76 14.32
N GLY A 214 31.66 20.40 14.50
CA GLY A 214 32.96 19.77 14.32
C GLY A 214 33.11 19.17 12.92
N GLU A 215 33.33 17.86 12.83
CA GLU A 215 33.45 17.11 11.56
C GLU A 215 32.08 16.68 10.99
N THR A 216 30.97 16.88 11.73
CA THR A 216 29.64 16.50 11.29
C THR A 216 29.02 17.58 10.41
N LEU A 217 28.56 17.22 9.22
CA LEU A 217 27.87 18.10 8.29
C LEU A 217 26.41 17.69 8.19
N TYR A 218 25.51 18.65 8.30
CA TYR A 218 24.06 18.43 8.21
C TYR A 218 23.55 18.92 6.86
N TYR A 219 22.68 18.11 6.24
CA TYR A 219 22.10 18.41 4.93
C TYR A 219 20.60 18.23 4.96
N SER A 220 19.88 19.15 4.35
CA SER A 220 18.45 19.00 4.02
C SER A 220 18.25 18.77 2.53
N LYS A 221 17.26 17.99 2.17
CA LYS A 221 16.87 17.81 0.76
C LYS A 221 16.35 19.12 0.21
N LYS A 222 16.82 19.49 -0.98
CA LYS A 222 16.37 20.67 -1.71
C LYS A 222 15.37 20.28 -2.81
N GLY A 223 14.26 21.02 -2.86
CA GLY A 223 13.35 20.97 -3.98
C GLY A 223 12.10 20.12 -3.80
N ILE A 224 11.28 20.16 -4.83
CA ILE A 224 9.96 19.54 -4.88
C ILE A 224 10.04 18.30 -5.78
N LEU A 225 9.18 17.31 -5.52
CA LEU A 225 8.98 16.14 -6.37
C LEU A 225 8.78 16.55 -7.83
N TYR A 226 9.55 15.99 -8.73
CA TYR A 226 9.36 16.10 -10.17
C TYR A 226 8.56 14.90 -10.66
N SER A 227 7.33 15.11 -11.10
CA SER A 227 6.65 14.16 -11.98
C SER A 227 7.21 14.36 -13.39
N SER A 228 7.95 13.38 -13.89
CA SER A 228 8.53 13.45 -15.24
C SER A 228 7.64 12.79 -16.30
N ALA A 229 6.39 12.43 -15.95
CA ALA A 229 5.50 11.78 -16.87
C ALA A 229 5.16 12.70 -18.04
N GLN A 230 5.65 12.34 -19.21
CA GLN A 230 5.15 12.86 -20.49
C GLN A 230 3.82 12.20 -20.86
N ASP A 231 3.44 11.13 -20.13
CA ASP A 231 2.21 10.39 -20.34
C ASP A 231 1.12 10.90 -19.40
N ASP A 232 -0.03 11.27 -19.95
CA ASP A 232 -1.20 11.73 -19.22
C ASP A 232 -2.08 10.59 -18.67
N ASP A 233 -1.79 9.32 -19.01
CA ASP A 233 -2.58 8.14 -18.63
C ASP A 233 -1.90 7.31 -17.54
N VAL A 234 -1.27 7.97 -16.56
CA VAL A 234 -0.59 7.36 -15.42
C VAL A 234 -1.29 7.71 -14.10
N ASP A 235 -0.98 6.94 -13.05
CA ASP A 235 -1.66 7.00 -11.76
C ASP A 235 -1.65 8.40 -11.12
N ASP A 236 -0.52 9.09 -11.07
CA ASP A 236 -0.41 10.43 -10.47
C ASP A 236 -1.26 11.47 -11.19
N ARG A 237 -1.34 11.39 -12.53
CA ARG A 237 -2.15 12.31 -13.33
C ARG A 237 -3.64 12.14 -13.09
N TRP A 238 -4.09 10.92 -12.86
CA TRP A 238 -5.50 10.66 -12.59
C TRP A 238 -5.88 11.01 -11.16
N VAL A 239 -5.02 10.78 -10.17
CA VAL A 239 -5.27 11.24 -8.78
C VAL A 239 -5.39 12.76 -8.74
N GLN A 240 -4.50 13.51 -9.39
CA GLN A 240 -4.59 14.98 -9.51
C GLN A 240 -5.87 15.48 -10.19
N LYS A 241 -6.52 14.63 -10.99
CA LYS A 241 -7.82 14.92 -11.65
C LYS A 241 -9.02 14.42 -10.84
N ASP A 242 -8.89 14.11 -9.56
CA ASP A 242 -9.92 13.59 -8.64
C ASP A 242 -10.43 12.18 -8.98
N TYR A 243 -9.63 11.33 -9.62
CA TYR A 243 -9.96 9.92 -9.79
C TYR A 243 -9.24 9.05 -8.76
N ILE A 244 -9.91 8.00 -8.34
CA ILE A 244 -9.27 6.88 -7.63
C ILE A 244 -8.51 6.05 -8.67
N THR A 245 -7.29 5.65 -8.37
CA THR A 245 -6.49 4.80 -9.27
C THR A 245 -6.27 3.42 -8.69
N ILE A 246 -6.28 2.41 -9.55
CA ILE A 246 -5.94 1.03 -9.24
C ILE A 246 -4.90 0.57 -10.24
N THR A 247 -3.74 0.19 -9.75
CA THR A 247 -2.60 -0.27 -10.56
C THR A 247 -2.25 -1.71 -10.20
N PRO A 248 -2.31 -2.67 -11.15
CA PRO A 248 -1.78 -4.01 -10.93
C PRO A 248 -0.25 -3.96 -10.82
N LEU A 249 0.31 -4.58 -9.78
CA LEU A 249 1.75 -4.69 -9.58
C LEU A 249 2.21 -6.15 -9.69
N GLN A 250 3.49 -6.33 -9.97
CA GLN A 250 4.15 -7.64 -9.98
C GLN A 250 5.48 -7.60 -9.22
N LEU A 251 5.95 -8.76 -8.76
CA LEU A 251 7.21 -8.88 -8.01
C LEU A 251 8.44 -9.07 -8.91
N SER A 252 8.28 -9.40 -10.18
CA SER A 252 9.41 -9.63 -11.08
C SER A 252 10.07 -8.31 -11.48
N PHE A 253 11.38 -8.22 -11.22
CA PHE A 253 12.24 -7.14 -11.70
C PHE A 253 13.04 -7.54 -12.96
N THR A 254 12.87 -8.79 -13.44
CA THR A 254 13.58 -9.27 -14.63
C THR A 254 12.99 -8.60 -15.86
N ASP A 255 13.83 -7.96 -16.66
CA ASP A 255 13.47 -7.53 -18.01
C ASP A 255 13.51 -8.75 -18.95
N GLU A 256 12.36 -9.43 -19.03
CA GLU A 256 12.22 -10.66 -19.83
C GLU A 256 12.47 -10.41 -21.33
N HIS A 257 12.14 -9.20 -21.82
CA HIS A 257 12.40 -8.82 -23.21
C HIS A 257 13.91 -8.74 -23.48
N MET A 258 14.64 -8.00 -22.63
CA MET A 258 16.09 -7.90 -22.75
C MET A 258 16.80 -9.23 -22.49
N LEU A 259 16.34 -10.00 -21.50
CA LEU A 259 16.89 -11.32 -21.22
C LEU A 259 16.79 -12.25 -22.45
N THR A 260 15.63 -12.28 -23.11
CA THR A 260 15.41 -13.07 -24.32
C THR A 260 16.37 -12.61 -25.44
N LYS A 261 16.44 -11.30 -25.69
CA LYS A 261 17.33 -10.72 -26.69
C LYS A 261 18.81 -11.03 -26.44
N LEU A 262 19.24 -10.99 -25.19
CA LEU A 262 20.62 -11.31 -24.81
C LEU A 262 20.92 -12.80 -25.01
N LYS A 263 19.97 -13.69 -24.69
CA LYS A 263 20.12 -15.12 -24.89
C LYS A 263 20.24 -15.52 -26.38
N GLU A 264 19.55 -14.82 -27.28
CA GLU A 264 19.66 -15.06 -28.73
C GLU A 264 21.05 -14.77 -29.29
N GLY A 265 21.77 -13.81 -28.68
CA GLY A 265 23.17 -13.44 -29.07
C GLY A 265 24.25 -14.06 -28.20
N TRP A 266 23.88 -14.91 -27.22
CA TRP A 266 24.83 -15.52 -26.30
C TRP A 266 25.39 -16.81 -26.88
N HIS A 267 26.62 -16.75 -27.34
CA HIS A 267 27.39 -17.92 -27.76
C HIS A 267 28.48 -18.16 -26.73
N GLU A 268 28.43 -19.31 -26.03
CA GLU A 268 29.51 -19.78 -25.14
C GLU A 268 30.69 -20.30 -25.95
#